data_12542b92886961eceb0b11a2b4ab593d
#
_entry.id   12542b92886961eceb0b11a2b4ab593d
#
_cell.length_a   1.000
_cell.length_b   1.000
_cell.length_c   1.000
_cell.angle_alpha   90.00
_cell.angle_beta   90.00
_cell.angle_gamma   90.00
#
_symmetry.space_group_name_H-M   'P 1'
#
loop_
_entity.id
_entity.type
_entity.pdbx_description
1 polymer ?
#
loop_
_entity_poly.entity_id
_entity_poly.type
_entity_poly.pdbx_seq_one_letter_code
_entity_poly.pdbx_strand_id
1 'polypeptide(L)'
;EAENPYGLIVQFGGQTPLKLSLPLFNWLKSNDGIRTGSKILGTSPISIDLAEDREEFTKILEELNIRQPLNGIARNQNEAQTVAKNIGFPLVVRPSYVLGGRAMEIVKDENELSRYISEAVKVSPDHPILLDQYLNNAIEIDVDALCDSEGSVVIAGLMEHVEPVSYTHLTLPTIRS
;
A
#
# COMPACT_ATOMS: atom_id res chain seq x y z
N GLU A 1 8.49 -6.98 27.26
CA GLU A 1 8.69 -7.85 28.45
C GLU A 1 8.25 -7.18 29.74
N ALA A 2 8.53 -5.87 29.93
CA ALA A 2 8.20 -5.17 31.18
C ALA A 2 6.69 -5.14 31.48
N GLU A 3 5.86 -4.94 30.48
CA GLU A 3 4.41 -4.80 30.64
C GLU A 3 3.65 -6.12 30.50
N ASN A 4 4.30 -7.15 29.97
CA ASN A 4 3.73 -8.49 29.69
C ASN A 4 2.28 -8.44 29.12
N PRO A 5 2.05 -7.76 27.98
CA PRO A 5 0.71 -7.56 27.45
C PRO A 5 0.13 -8.88 26.92
N TYR A 6 -1.17 -9.05 27.03
CA TYR A 6 -1.88 -10.18 26.40
C TYR A 6 -1.73 -10.19 24.88
N GLY A 7 -1.72 -9.00 24.27
CA GLY A 7 -1.54 -8.89 22.82
C GLY A 7 -1.22 -7.46 22.39
N LEU A 8 -0.82 -7.36 21.13
CA LEU A 8 -0.38 -6.12 20.49
C LEU A 8 -1.19 -5.89 19.23
N ILE A 9 -1.69 -4.65 19.06
CA ILE A 9 -2.34 -4.21 17.84
C ILE A 9 -1.33 -3.38 17.04
N VAL A 10 -0.97 -3.84 15.85
CA VAL A 10 0.07 -3.22 15.03
C VAL A 10 -0.46 -2.28 13.95
N GLN A 11 -1.78 -2.28 13.72
CA GLN A 11 -2.42 -1.44 12.70
C GLN A 11 -2.56 0.02 13.11
N PHE A 12 -2.57 0.31 14.42
CA PHE A 12 -2.75 1.67 14.94
C PHE A 12 -1.39 2.36 15.13
N GLY A 13 -1.23 3.55 14.59
CA GLY A 13 -0.01 4.34 14.72
C GLY A 13 0.77 4.57 13.43
N GLY A 14 0.16 4.31 12.27
CA GLY A 14 0.73 4.58 10.96
C GLY A 14 1.79 3.56 10.51
N GLN A 15 2.70 4.00 9.65
CA GLN A 15 3.65 3.12 8.95
C GLN A 15 4.70 2.47 9.85
N THR A 16 5.07 3.09 10.96
CA THR A 16 6.14 2.55 11.83
C THR A 16 5.77 1.21 12.46
N PRO A 17 4.63 1.06 13.16
CA PRO A 17 4.22 -0.24 13.69
C PRO A 17 3.89 -1.25 12.58
N LEU A 18 3.37 -0.82 11.42
CA LEU A 18 3.12 -1.71 10.29
C LEU A 18 4.41 -2.35 9.79
N LYS A 19 5.48 -1.57 9.60
CA LYS A 19 6.81 -2.09 9.20
C LYS A 19 7.43 -3.03 10.21
N LEU A 20 7.08 -2.89 11.49
CA LEU A 20 7.56 -3.76 12.56
C LEU A 20 6.68 -5.00 12.75
N SER A 21 5.54 -5.10 12.08
CA SER A 21 4.56 -6.19 12.27
C SER A 21 5.16 -7.57 11.99
N LEU A 22 5.79 -7.76 10.83
CA LEU A 22 6.38 -9.03 10.44
C LEU A 22 7.63 -9.40 11.26
N PRO A 23 8.60 -8.49 11.51
CA PRO A 23 9.69 -8.75 12.47
C PRO A 23 9.20 -9.13 13.86
N LEU A 24 8.20 -8.42 14.39
CA LEU A 24 7.61 -8.72 15.69
C LEU A 24 6.93 -10.10 15.70
N PHE A 25 6.17 -10.44 14.65
CA PHE A 25 5.55 -11.73 14.51
C PHE A 25 6.56 -12.88 14.50
N ASN A 26 7.66 -12.71 13.78
CA ASN A 26 8.73 -13.71 13.75
C ASN A 26 9.42 -13.82 15.11
N TRP A 27 9.64 -12.71 15.81
CA TRP A 27 10.20 -12.73 17.16
C TRP A 27 9.26 -13.42 18.15
N LEU A 28 7.95 -13.16 18.11
CA LEU A 28 6.97 -13.82 18.97
C LEU A 28 6.92 -15.35 18.80
N LYS A 29 7.36 -15.84 17.65
CA LYS A 29 7.53 -17.28 17.38
C LYS A 29 8.85 -17.87 17.89
N SER A 30 9.81 -17.04 18.27
CA SER A 30 11.07 -17.48 18.85
C SER A 30 10.88 -17.99 20.28
N ASN A 31 11.89 -18.70 20.82
CA ASN A 31 11.85 -19.20 22.19
C ASN A 31 11.60 -18.11 23.23
N ASP A 32 12.17 -16.91 23.02
CA ASP A 32 12.01 -15.79 23.94
C ASP A 32 10.63 -15.14 23.79
N GLY A 33 10.14 -15.00 22.56
CA GLY A 33 8.80 -14.47 22.29
C GLY A 33 7.69 -15.37 22.83
N ILE A 34 7.80 -16.68 22.67
CA ILE A 34 6.82 -17.66 23.19
C ILE A 34 6.67 -17.55 24.71
N ARG A 35 7.75 -17.25 25.43
CA ARG A 35 7.71 -17.10 26.89
C ARG A 35 6.86 -15.92 27.36
N THR A 36 6.65 -14.91 26.52
CA THR A 36 5.81 -13.77 26.87
C THR A 36 4.31 -14.11 26.87
N GLY A 37 3.90 -15.13 26.11
CA GLY A 37 2.49 -15.44 25.90
C GLY A 37 1.72 -14.39 25.11
N SER A 38 2.39 -13.33 24.67
CA SER A 38 1.78 -12.25 23.89
C SER A 38 1.52 -12.68 22.46
N LYS A 39 0.50 -12.12 21.84
CA LYS A 39 0.13 -12.37 20.43
C LYS A 39 -0.21 -11.08 19.71
N ILE A 40 -0.16 -11.11 18.40
CA ILE A 40 -0.67 -10.00 17.59
C ILE A 40 -2.18 -10.15 17.46
N LEU A 41 -2.89 -9.07 17.73
CA LEU A 41 -4.34 -8.95 17.63
C LEU A 41 -4.70 -8.15 16.37
N GLY A 42 -5.90 -8.39 15.85
CA GLY A 42 -6.40 -7.78 14.62
C GLY A 42 -5.87 -8.47 13.35
N THR A 43 -5.63 -7.72 12.30
CA THR A 43 -5.15 -8.26 11.02
C THR A 43 -3.80 -8.94 11.17
N SER A 44 -3.65 -10.11 10.57
CA SER A 44 -2.40 -10.86 10.66
C SER A 44 -1.25 -10.11 9.96
N PRO A 45 -0.02 -10.16 10.49
CA PRO A 45 1.13 -9.57 9.82
C PRO A 45 1.39 -10.09 8.41
N ILE A 46 1.02 -11.34 8.14
CA ILE A 46 1.10 -11.93 6.81
C ILE A 46 0.11 -11.26 5.86
N SER A 47 -1.13 -11.03 6.31
CA SER A 47 -2.15 -10.34 5.51
C SER A 47 -1.80 -8.87 5.30
N ILE A 48 -1.16 -8.24 6.29
CA ILE A 48 -0.65 -6.87 6.16
C ILE A 48 0.45 -6.82 5.08
N ASP A 49 1.39 -7.74 5.12
CA ASP A 49 2.50 -7.82 4.16
C ASP A 49 1.99 -8.04 2.72
N LEU A 50 1.04 -8.97 2.55
CA LEU A 50 0.36 -9.20 1.27
C LEU A 50 -0.37 -7.96 0.74
N ALA A 51 -0.99 -7.17 1.62
CA ALA A 51 -1.68 -5.95 1.23
C ALA A 51 -0.72 -4.79 0.92
N GLU A 52 0.45 -4.76 1.54
CA GLU A 52 1.50 -3.77 1.30
C GLU A 52 2.32 -4.07 0.03
N ASP A 53 2.45 -5.35 -0.35
CA ASP A 53 3.14 -5.75 -1.57
C ASP A 53 2.23 -5.56 -2.78
N ARG A 54 2.64 -4.68 -3.70
CA ARG A 54 1.84 -4.31 -4.87
C ARG A 54 1.59 -5.49 -5.81
N GLU A 55 2.59 -6.33 -6.01
CA GLU A 55 2.48 -7.47 -6.93
C GLU A 55 1.56 -8.54 -6.35
N GLU A 56 1.73 -8.86 -5.07
CA GLU A 56 0.89 -9.84 -4.38
C GLU A 56 -0.56 -9.35 -4.24
N PHE A 57 -0.74 -8.07 -3.92
CA PHE A 57 -2.08 -7.48 -3.82
C PHE A 57 -2.81 -7.49 -5.17
N THR A 58 -2.10 -7.18 -6.27
CA THR A 58 -2.67 -7.26 -7.62
C THR A 58 -3.19 -8.67 -7.93
N LYS A 59 -2.43 -9.71 -7.61
CA LYS A 59 -2.86 -11.11 -7.78
C LYS A 59 -4.14 -11.44 -7.00
N ILE A 60 -4.20 -10.99 -5.74
CA ILE A 60 -5.39 -11.17 -4.90
C ILE A 60 -6.61 -10.51 -5.53
N LEU A 61 -6.48 -9.29 -6.04
CA LEU A 61 -7.59 -8.59 -6.69
C LEU A 61 -8.03 -9.30 -7.98
N GLU A 62 -7.10 -9.84 -8.76
CA GLU A 62 -7.39 -10.62 -9.96
C GLU A 62 -8.11 -11.93 -9.60
N GLU A 63 -7.65 -12.67 -8.61
CA GLU A 63 -8.29 -13.90 -8.13
C GLU A 63 -9.73 -13.65 -7.63
N LEU A 64 -9.95 -12.52 -6.99
CA LEU A 64 -11.26 -12.11 -6.49
C LEU A 64 -12.14 -11.42 -7.55
N ASN A 65 -11.66 -11.24 -8.79
CA ASN A 65 -12.34 -10.48 -9.84
C ASN A 65 -12.70 -9.03 -9.41
N ILE A 66 -11.89 -8.42 -8.56
CA ILE A 66 -12.05 -7.04 -8.14
C ILE A 66 -11.33 -6.13 -9.14
N ARG A 67 -12.05 -5.14 -9.66
CA ARG A 67 -11.48 -4.17 -10.60
C ARG A 67 -10.48 -3.28 -9.91
N GLN A 68 -9.37 -3.03 -10.59
CA GLN A 68 -8.35 -2.08 -10.18
C GLN A 68 -7.94 -1.21 -11.37
N PRO A 69 -7.41 0.00 -11.15
CA PRO A 69 -6.80 0.78 -12.22
C PRO A 69 -5.66 0.00 -12.88
N LEU A 70 -5.46 0.21 -14.17
CA LEU A 70 -4.28 -0.34 -14.84
C LEU A 70 -3.04 0.19 -14.15
N ASN A 71 -2.10 -0.68 -13.86
CA ASN A 71 -0.90 -0.33 -13.14
C ASN A 71 0.31 -1.12 -13.63
N GLY A 72 1.48 -0.68 -13.23
CA GLY A 72 2.72 -1.38 -13.51
C GLY A 72 3.89 -0.82 -12.72
N ILE A 73 4.95 -1.60 -12.70
CA ILE A 73 6.18 -1.31 -11.97
C ILE A 73 7.31 -1.13 -12.96
N ALA A 74 8.14 -0.13 -12.75
CA ALA A 74 9.31 0.13 -13.59
C ALA A 74 10.55 0.38 -12.73
N ARG A 75 11.67 -0.20 -13.12
CA ARG A 75 12.98 -0.04 -12.46
C ARG A 75 13.92 0.89 -13.22
N ASN A 76 13.54 1.26 -14.43
CA ASN A 76 14.30 2.16 -15.30
C ASN A 76 13.38 2.87 -16.28
N GLN A 77 13.96 3.83 -17.01
CA GLN A 77 13.21 4.66 -17.95
C GLN A 77 12.55 3.86 -19.07
N ASN A 78 13.22 2.85 -19.61
CA ASN A 78 12.68 2.05 -20.71
C ASN A 78 11.48 1.21 -20.28
N GLU A 79 11.55 0.62 -19.10
CA GLU A 79 10.43 -0.10 -18.49
C GLU A 79 9.25 0.86 -18.25
N ALA A 80 9.51 2.04 -17.68
CA ALA A 80 8.47 3.02 -17.43
C ALA A 80 7.76 3.49 -18.69
N GLN A 81 8.49 3.73 -19.77
CA GLN A 81 7.90 4.05 -21.07
C GLN A 81 7.06 2.91 -21.64
N THR A 82 7.49 1.67 -21.44
CA THR A 82 6.73 0.49 -21.88
C THR A 82 5.45 0.36 -21.09
N VAL A 83 5.51 0.50 -19.76
CA VAL A 83 4.34 0.47 -18.89
C VAL A 83 3.38 1.61 -19.23
N ALA A 84 3.90 2.83 -19.41
CA ALA A 84 3.09 3.99 -19.75
C ALA A 84 2.34 3.84 -21.08
N LYS A 85 2.97 3.22 -22.08
CA LYS A 85 2.30 2.92 -23.37
C LYS A 85 1.13 1.95 -23.23
N ASN A 86 1.25 1.00 -22.31
CA ASN A 86 0.19 0.02 -22.07
C ASN A 86 -0.98 0.61 -21.26
N ILE A 87 -0.70 1.50 -20.32
CA ILE A 87 -1.71 2.11 -19.44
C ILE A 87 -2.37 3.31 -20.14
N GLY A 88 -1.57 4.15 -20.81
CA GLY A 88 -2.00 5.46 -21.34
C GLY A 88 -1.86 6.59 -20.32
N PHE A 89 -1.94 7.83 -20.79
CA PHE A 89 -1.87 9.04 -19.96
C PHE A 89 -3.28 9.61 -19.70
N PRO A 90 -3.48 10.35 -18.60
CA PRO A 90 -2.51 10.66 -17.55
C PRO A 90 -2.24 9.49 -16.60
N LEU A 91 -1.05 9.51 -15.98
CA LEU A 91 -0.59 8.52 -15.02
C LEU A 91 -0.31 9.17 -13.68
N VAL A 92 -0.52 8.41 -12.62
CA VAL A 92 0.05 8.70 -11.30
C VAL A 92 1.35 7.94 -11.17
N VAL A 93 2.43 8.64 -10.87
CA VAL A 93 3.76 8.04 -10.68
C VAL A 93 4.26 8.31 -9.27
N ARG A 94 4.86 7.29 -8.67
CA ARG A 94 5.43 7.37 -7.31
C ARG A 94 6.56 6.36 -7.12
N PRO A 95 7.58 6.68 -6.32
CA PRO A 95 8.53 5.68 -5.87
C PRO A 95 7.86 4.71 -4.89
N SER A 96 8.21 3.43 -4.93
CA SER A 96 7.61 2.43 -4.03
C SER A 96 7.96 2.63 -2.56
N TYR A 97 8.91 3.51 -2.22
CA TYR A 97 9.47 3.63 -0.87
C TYR A 97 9.45 5.02 -0.25
N VAL A 98 8.73 5.98 -0.81
CA VAL A 98 8.67 7.34 -0.23
C VAL A 98 7.43 7.51 0.63
N LEU A 99 7.67 7.77 1.90
CA LEU A 99 6.66 8.14 2.89
C LEU A 99 6.19 9.59 2.68
N GLY A 100 4.88 9.74 2.55
CA GLY A 100 4.21 11.03 2.47
C GLY A 100 4.34 11.72 1.11
N GLY A 101 3.24 11.95 0.44
CA GLY A 101 2.96 12.49 -0.90
C GLY A 101 3.91 13.44 -1.63
N ARG A 102 5.12 13.67 -1.14
CA ARG A 102 6.09 14.61 -1.71
C ARG A 102 6.79 14.13 -2.98
N ALA A 103 6.74 12.86 -3.27
CA ALA A 103 7.40 12.31 -4.46
C ALA A 103 6.44 11.73 -5.47
N MET A 104 5.17 12.03 -5.36
CA MET A 104 4.12 11.58 -6.21
C MET A 104 3.69 12.68 -7.16
N GLU A 105 3.52 12.34 -8.42
CA GLU A 105 3.14 13.30 -9.45
C GLU A 105 2.14 12.69 -10.43
N ILE A 106 1.22 13.51 -10.92
CA ILE A 106 0.38 13.16 -12.06
C ILE A 106 1.10 13.64 -13.31
N VAL A 107 1.51 12.70 -14.14
CA VAL A 107 2.18 12.97 -15.41
C VAL A 107 1.21 12.83 -16.58
N LYS A 108 1.24 13.78 -17.50
CA LYS A 108 0.26 13.91 -18.58
C LYS A 108 0.79 13.41 -19.92
N ASP A 109 2.10 13.28 -20.03
CA ASP A 109 2.77 12.86 -21.26
C ASP A 109 4.14 12.21 -21.01
N GLU A 110 4.78 11.73 -22.09
CA GLU A 110 6.08 11.07 -22.02
C GLU A 110 7.22 11.99 -21.55
N ASN A 111 7.11 13.31 -21.78
CA ASN A 111 8.15 14.26 -21.37
C ASN A 111 8.13 14.47 -19.87
N GLU A 112 6.93 14.64 -19.29
CA GLU A 112 6.75 14.75 -17.85
C GLU A 112 7.17 13.45 -17.15
N LEU A 113 6.84 12.29 -17.73
CA LEU A 113 7.28 11.00 -17.21
C LEU A 113 8.80 10.86 -17.22
N SER A 114 9.46 11.24 -18.31
CA SER A 114 10.92 11.15 -18.42
C SER A 114 11.63 12.08 -17.44
N ARG A 115 11.11 13.30 -17.24
CA ARG A 115 11.59 14.23 -16.23
C ARG A 115 11.48 13.63 -14.85
N TYR A 116 10.29 13.14 -14.48
CA TYR A 116 10.02 12.54 -13.17
C TYR A 116 10.97 11.37 -12.88
N ILE A 117 11.12 10.44 -13.82
CA ILE A 117 12.00 9.28 -13.63
C ILE A 117 13.46 9.72 -13.43
N SER A 118 13.93 10.70 -14.19
CA SER A 118 15.29 11.21 -14.07
C SER A 118 15.57 11.81 -12.68
N GLU A 119 14.57 12.38 -12.05
CA GLU A 119 14.64 12.94 -10.69
C GLU A 119 14.50 11.83 -9.63
N ALA A 120 13.55 10.93 -9.79
CA ALA A 120 13.29 9.84 -8.86
C ALA A 120 14.45 8.86 -8.75
N VAL A 121 15.08 8.49 -9.87
CA VAL A 121 16.25 7.60 -9.90
C VAL A 121 17.46 8.21 -9.19
N LYS A 122 17.60 9.53 -9.21
CA LYS A 122 18.67 10.22 -8.44
C LYS A 122 18.49 10.10 -6.93
N VAL A 123 17.23 10.05 -6.48
CA VAL A 123 16.89 10.02 -5.04
C VAL A 123 16.88 8.59 -4.50
N SER A 124 16.49 7.62 -5.31
CA SER A 124 16.35 6.21 -4.91
C SER A 124 16.65 5.28 -6.08
N PRO A 125 17.93 5.07 -6.44
CA PRO A 125 18.30 4.31 -7.62
C PRO A 125 17.91 2.82 -7.56
N ASP A 126 17.75 2.27 -6.36
CA ASP A 126 17.48 0.84 -6.15
C ASP A 126 15.99 0.52 -5.96
N HIS A 127 15.12 1.54 -5.98
CA HIS A 127 13.69 1.33 -5.71
C HIS A 127 12.86 1.47 -6.98
N PRO A 128 11.91 0.55 -7.20
CA PRO A 128 11.03 0.62 -8.35
C PRO A 128 10.08 1.83 -8.26
N ILE A 129 9.67 2.30 -9.43
CA ILE A 129 8.66 3.35 -9.60
C ILE A 129 7.34 2.66 -9.94
N LEU A 130 6.28 3.06 -9.26
CA LEU A 130 4.93 2.60 -9.53
C LEU A 130 4.26 3.59 -10.48
N LEU A 131 3.57 3.05 -11.49
CA LEU A 131 2.78 3.79 -12.45
C LEU A 131 1.35 3.27 -12.37
N ASP A 132 0.42 4.16 -12.08
CA ASP A 132 -1.01 3.84 -11.98
C ASP A 132 -1.80 4.70 -12.96
N GLN A 133 -2.84 4.13 -13.56
CA GLN A 133 -3.79 4.88 -14.37
C GLN A 133 -4.49 5.93 -13.51
N TYR A 134 -4.47 7.18 -13.96
CA TYR A 134 -5.22 8.24 -13.31
C TYR A 134 -6.71 8.16 -13.66
N LEU A 135 -7.56 8.08 -12.66
CA LEU A 135 -9.00 8.05 -12.83
C LEU A 135 -9.58 9.46 -12.70
N ASN A 136 -10.01 10.04 -13.81
CA ASN A 136 -10.69 11.34 -13.79
C ASN A 136 -12.09 11.22 -13.19
N ASN A 137 -12.49 12.23 -12.41
CA ASN A 137 -13.85 12.35 -11.87
C ASN A 137 -14.30 11.14 -11.02
N ALA A 138 -13.37 10.44 -10.39
CA ALA A 138 -13.70 9.38 -9.45
C ALA A 138 -14.08 9.96 -8.09
N ILE A 139 -15.05 9.34 -7.44
CA ILE A 139 -15.39 9.60 -6.03
C ILE A 139 -14.62 8.57 -5.21
N GLU A 140 -13.86 9.04 -4.23
CA GLU A 140 -13.11 8.18 -3.32
C GLU A 140 -13.93 7.89 -2.07
N ILE A 141 -14.03 6.60 -1.75
CA ILE A 141 -14.77 6.11 -0.60
C ILE A 141 -13.86 5.18 0.20
N ASP A 142 -13.63 5.50 1.46
CA ASP A 142 -13.04 4.60 2.43
C ASP A 142 -14.12 3.70 3.05
N VAL A 143 -13.79 2.44 3.23
CA VAL A 143 -14.67 1.46 3.86
C VAL A 143 -13.96 0.83 5.04
N ASP A 144 -14.48 1.07 6.24
CA ASP A 144 -14.02 0.40 7.45
C ASP A 144 -14.78 -0.90 7.68
N ALA A 145 -14.03 -2.00 7.77
CA ALA A 145 -14.60 -3.33 7.99
C ALA A 145 -13.92 -4.03 9.17
N LEU A 146 -14.72 -4.75 9.95
CA LEU A 146 -14.26 -5.63 11.02
C LEU A 146 -14.61 -7.07 10.65
N CYS A 147 -13.66 -7.97 10.85
CA CYS A 147 -13.85 -9.40 10.65
C CYS A 147 -13.56 -10.14 11.95
N ASP A 148 -14.45 -11.03 12.36
CA ASP A 148 -14.23 -11.89 13.51
C ASP A 148 -13.44 -13.18 13.15
N SER A 149 -13.18 -14.02 14.16
CA SER A 149 -12.45 -15.28 13.98
C SER A 149 -13.24 -16.34 13.21
N GLU A 150 -14.53 -16.16 13.04
CA GLU A 150 -15.44 -17.07 12.32
C GLU A 150 -15.62 -16.64 10.85
N GLY A 151 -15.04 -15.52 10.46
CA GLY A 151 -15.12 -14.96 9.10
C GLY A 151 -16.35 -14.08 8.86
N SER A 152 -17.11 -13.73 9.92
CA SER A 152 -18.20 -12.77 9.79
C SER A 152 -17.65 -11.35 9.64
N VAL A 153 -18.12 -10.62 8.62
CA VAL A 153 -17.67 -9.28 8.30
C VAL A 153 -18.75 -8.26 8.60
N VAL A 154 -18.39 -7.22 9.31
CA VAL A 154 -19.26 -6.06 9.59
C VAL A 154 -18.63 -4.81 8.96
N ILE A 155 -19.39 -4.09 8.14
CA ILE A 155 -19.01 -2.77 7.65
C ILE A 155 -19.29 -1.76 8.76
N ALA A 156 -18.24 -1.19 9.32
CA ALA A 156 -18.33 -0.24 10.42
C ALA A 156 -18.65 1.18 9.95
N GLY A 157 -18.21 1.54 8.75
CA GLY A 157 -18.45 2.87 8.20
C GLY A 157 -18.08 2.99 6.73
N LEU A 158 -18.67 4.00 6.10
CA LEU A 158 -18.35 4.46 4.76
C LEU A 158 -18.05 5.96 4.84
N MET A 159 -16.92 6.38 4.31
CA MET A 159 -16.49 7.78 4.32
C MET A 159 -16.15 8.21 2.90
N GLU A 160 -16.79 9.27 2.43
CA GLU A 160 -16.45 9.93 1.18
C GLU A 160 -15.39 11.00 1.45
N HIS A 161 -14.31 11.01 0.66
CA HIS A 161 -13.30 12.04 0.75
C HIS A 161 -13.82 13.37 0.20
N VAL A 162 -13.64 14.43 0.97
CA VAL A 162 -14.01 15.80 0.57
C VAL A 162 -12.93 16.42 -0.32
N GLU A 163 -11.70 15.89 -0.25
CA GLU A 163 -10.56 16.37 -1.03
C GLU A 163 -10.59 15.83 -2.47
N PRO A 164 -10.05 16.61 -3.44
CA PRO A 164 -9.94 16.12 -4.80
C PRO A 164 -9.12 14.83 -4.88
N VAL A 165 -9.59 13.89 -5.67
CA VAL A 165 -9.03 12.55 -5.90
C VAL A 165 -7.52 12.55 -6.24
N SER A 166 -6.94 13.67 -6.67
CA SER A 166 -5.52 13.81 -6.97
C SER A 166 -4.56 13.55 -5.80
N TYR A 167 -5.05 13.64 -4.57
CA TYR A 167 -4.23 13.36 -3.37
C TYR A 167 -4.39 11.93 -2.84
N THR A 168 -5.40 11.24 -3.27
CA THR A 168 -5.92 10.03 -2.66
C THR A 168 -5.74 8.78 -3.51
N HIS A 169 -5.49 8.88 -4.81
CA HIS A 169 -5.18 7.76 -5.69
C HIS A 169 -3.97 6.90 -5.27
N LEU A 170 -3.44 7.15 -4.14
CA LEU A 170 -2.12 6.75 -3.72
C LEU A 170 -2.09 5.96 -2.44
N THR A 171 -3.15 5.90 -1.78
CA THR A 171 -3.32 4.90 -0.75
C THR A 171 -3.66 3.60 -1.46
N LEU A 172 -2.67 2.71 -1.52
CA LEU A 172 -3.00 1.31 -1.32
C LEU A 172 -4.06 1.26 -0.24
N PRO A 173 -4.99 0.29 -0.24
CA PRO A 173 -5.87 0.10 0.90
C PRO A 173 -4.99 -0.07 2.15
N THR A 174 -4.48 1.03 2.63
CA THR A 174 -3.98 1.13 3.97
C THR A 174 -5.22 0.93 4.79
N ILE A 175 -5.25 -0.16 5.52
CA ILE A 175 -6.15 -0.31 6.65
C ILE A 175 -5.85 0.89 7.54
N ARG A 176 -6.51 2.01 7.28
CA ARG A 176 -6.59 3.10 8.23
C ARG A 176 -7.61 2.66 9.25
N SER A 177 -7.11 2.31 10.39
CA SER A 177 -7.91 2.29 11.60
C SER A 177 -8.19 3.71 12.01
#